data_1d0606deb6f5a4c21cd158fa99169da3
#
_entry.id   1d0606deb6f5a4c21cd158fa99169da3
#
_cell.length_a   1.000
_cell.length_b   1.000
_cell.length_c   1.000
_cell.angle_alpha   90.00
_cell.angle_beta   90.00
_cell.angle_gamma   90.00
#
_symmetry.space_group_name_H-M   'P 1'
#
loop_
_entity.id
_entity.type
_entity.pdbx_description
1 polymer ?
#
loop_
_entity_poly.entity_id
_entity_poly.type
_entity_poly.pdbx_seq_one_letter_code
_entity_poly.pdbx_strand_id
1 'polypeptide(L)'
;MSDPVPITSHVARADREQRHGHPGRIVWLTGLSGAGKSTLAMALEQRLFDAGRNVYVLDGDIVRGGLCSDLGFSPDDRVENIRRIGEVARIMADAGLLVIVAFISPFRADRDRIRAGMPLG
;
A
#
# COMPACT_ATOMS: atom_id res chain seq x y z
N MET A 1 -8.77 18.16 27.65
CA MET A 1 -7.59 17.63 26.94
C MET A 1 -7.42 18.41 25.65
N SER A 2 -6.28 19.02 25.46
CA SER A 2 -6.02 19.78 24.26
C SER A 2 -5.68 18.84 23.11
N ASP A 3 -6.02 19.25 21.89
CA ASP A 3 -5.64 18.50 20.71
C ASP A 3 -4.13 18.45 20.58
N PRO A 4 -3.57 17.32 20.11
CA PRO A 4 -2.14 17.25 19.90
C PRO A 4 -1.69 18.26 18.84
N VAL A 5 -0.59 18.91 19.08
CA VAL A 5 0.02 19.81 18.11
C VAL A 5 0.63 18.96 17.00
N PRO A 6 0.29 19.20 15.72
CA PRO A 6 0.89 18.45 14.63
C PRO A 6 2.42 18.63 14.62
N ILE A 7 3.12 17.52 14.52
CA ILE A 7 4.57 17.55 14.37
C ILE A 7 4.87 17.44 12.89
N THR A 8 5.53 18.46 12.35
CA THR A 8 5.93 18.45 10.95
C THR A 8 7.34 17.89 10.85
N SER A 9 7.51 16.86 10.04
CA SER A 9 8.82 16.27 9.78
C SER A 9 9.72 17.29 9.05
N HIS A 10 10.98 17.36 9.46
CA HIS A 10 11.98 18.15 8.76
C HIS A 10 12.58 17.42 7.56
N VAL A 11 12.23 16.15 7.38
CA VAL A 11 12.70 15.34 6.27
C VAL A 11 11.61 15.28 5.22
N ALA A 12 11.87 15.86 4.05
CA ALA A 12 10.92 15.87 2.95
C ALA A 12 10.91 14.52 2.20
N ARG A 13 9.81 14.23 1.52
CA ARG A 13 9.71 13.03 0.69
C ARG A 13 10.84 12.97 -0.34
N ALA A 14 11.17 14.11 -0.96
CA ALA A 14 12.24 14.18 -1.95
C ALA A 14 13.60 13.75 -1.38
N ASP A 15 13.88 14.11 -0.12
CA ASP A 15 15.11 13.71 0.56
C ASP A 15 15.16 12.20 0.76
N ARG A 16 14.03 11.60 1.11
CA ARG A 16 13.92 10.16 1.29
C ARG A 16 14.08 9.43 -0.03
N GLU A 17 13.45 9.93 -1.08
CA GLU A 17 13.55 9.34 -2.42
C GLU A 17 14.98 9.42 -2.95
N GLN A 18 15.66 10.51 -2.69
CA GLN A 18 17.06 10.66 -3.08
C GLN A 18 17.94 9.63 -2.39
N ARG A 19 17.72 9.41 -1.09
CA ARG A 19 18.48 8.43 -0.32
C ARG A 19 18.22 7.00 -0.80
N HIS A 20 16.97 6.69 -1.11
CA HIS A 20 16.60 5.37 -1.66
C HIS A 20 17.12 5.16 -3.08
N GLY A 21 17.33 6.24 -3.81
CA GLY A 21 17.73 6.17 -5.22
C GLY A 21 16.58 5.89 -6.17
N HIS A 22 15.33 6.06 -5.70
CA HIS A 22 14.12 5.85 -6.50
C HIS A 22 12.94 6.57 -5.85
N PRO A 23 11.89 6.91 -6.62
CA PRO A 23 10.69 7.50 -6.03
C PRO A 23 9.90 6.48 -5.23
N GLY A 24 9.16 6.97 -4.23
CA GLY A 24 8.16 6.17 -3.52
C GLY A 24 6.93 6.03 -4.40
N ARG A 25 6.43 4.81 -4.56
CA ARG A 25 5.27 4.53 -5.41
C ARG A 25 4.46 3.38 -4.86
N ILE A 26 3.21 3.30 -5.31
CA ILE A 26 2.31 2.21 -4.96
C ILE A 26 1.92 1.50 -6.25
N VAL A 27 2.08 0.18 -6.24
CA VAL A 27 1.63 -0.68 -7.34
C VAL A 27 0.48 -1.54 -6.80
N TRP A 28 -0.69 -1.43 -7.41
CA TRP A 28 -1.86 -2.20 -7.04
C TRP A 28 -2.03 -3.38 -7.97
N LEU A 29 -2.02 -4.58 -7.40
CA LEU A 29 -2.35 -5.80 -8.11
C LEU A 29 -3.74 -6.24 -7.64
N THR A 30 -4.73 -6.03 -8.47
CA THR A 30 -6.13 -6.33 -8.15
C THR A 30 -6.66 -7.41 -9.06
N GLY A 31 -7.75 -8.03 -8.64
CA GLY A 31 -8.40 -9.06 -9.41
C GLY A 31 -9.16 -10.02 -8.52
N LEU A 32 -9.72 -11.05 -9.13
CA LEU A 32 -10.43 -12.09 -8.42
C LEU A 32 -9.46 -13.07 -7.79
N SER A 33 -9.94 -13.77 -6.77
CA SER A 33 -9.19 -14.82 -6.09
C SER A 33 -8.76 -15.90 -7.10
N GLY A 34 -7.54 -16.39 -6.94
CA GLY A 34 -7.01 -17.45 -7.82
C GLY A 34 -6.37 -16.96 -9.11
N ALA A 35 -6.22 -15.64 -9.29
CA ALA A 35 -5.61 -15.07 -10.49
C ALA A 35 -4.07 -15.00 -10.43
N GLY A 36 -3.44 -15.64 -9.45
CA GLY A 36 -1.99 -15.66 -9.33
C GLY A 36 -1.36 -14.37 -8.83
N LYS A 37 -2.14 -13.51 -8.20
CA LYS A 37 -1.66 -12.19 -7.75
C LYS A 37 -0.49 -12.29 -6.76
N SER A 38 -0.59 -13.22 -5.81
CA SER A 38 0.46 -13.38 -4.80
C SER A 38 1.78 -13.82 -5.42
N THR A 39 1.72 -14.74 -6.37
CA THR A 39 2.91 -15.20 -7.10
C THR A 39 3.54 -14.07 -7.89
N LEU A 40 2.71 -13.27 -8.57
CA LEU A 40 3.18 -12.12 -9.35
C LEU A 40 3.80 -11.07 -8.44
N ALA A 41 3.15 -10.79 -7.29
CA ALA A 41 3.64 -9.80 -6.34
C ALA A 41 5.02 -10.19 -5.79
N MET A 42 5.19 -11.46 -5.43
CA MET A 42 6.48 -11.95 -4.91
C MET A 42 7.57 -11.94 -5.97
N ALA A 43 7.24 -12.28 -7.20
CA ALA A 43 8.20 -12.22 -8.31
C ALA A 43 8.62 -10.78 -8.60
N LEU A 44 7.68 -9.84 -8.58
CA LEU A 44 7.97 -8.42 -8.80
C LEU A 44 8.82 -7.86 -7.66
N GLU A 45 8.50 -8.21 -6.42
CA GLU A 45 9.27 -7.80 -5.26
C GLU A 45 10.72 -8.25 -5.39
N GLN A 46 10.93 -9.51 -5.75
CA GLN A 46 12.28 -10.06 -5.86
C GLN A 46 13.08 -9.33 -6.94
N ARG A 47 12.47 -9.07 -8.09
CA ARG A 47 13.15 -8.36 -9.19
C ARG A 47 13.52 -6.93 -8.80
N LEU A 48 12.63 -6.22 -8.13
CA LEU A 48 12.87 -4.87 -7.69
C LEU A 48 13.93 -4.82 -6.59
N PHE A 49 13.87 -5.75 -5.66
CA PHE A 49 14.86 -5.86 -4.61
C PHE A 49 16.25 -6.15 -5.19
N ASP A 50 16.35 -7.07 -6.13
CA ASP A 50 17.61 -7.42 -6.78
C ASP A 50 18.16 -6.24 -7.60
N ALA A 51 17.28 -5.37 -8.07
CA ALA A 51 17.67 -4.15 -8.78
C ALA A 51 18.09 -3.00 -7.84
N GLY A 52 18.15 -3.26 -6.54
CA GLY A 52 18.57 -2.26 -5.56
C GLY A 52 17.45 -1.34 -5.07
N ARG A 53 16.18 -1.72 -5.30
CA ARG A 53 15.03 -0.93 -4.87
C ARG A 53 14.58 -1.36 -3.48
N ASN A 54 14.09 -0.40 -2.71
CA ASN A 54 13.52 -0.66 -1.40
C ASN A 54 12.02 -0.89 -1.57
N VAL A 55 11.63 -2.15 -1.57
CA VAL A 55 10.30 -2.61 -1.93
C VAL A 55 9.70 -3.44 -0.81
N TYR A 56 8.39 -3.35 -0.64
CA TYR A 56 7.66 -4.17 0.33
C TYR A 56 6.30 -4.56 -0.24
N VAL A 57 5.88 -5.80 0.04
CA VAL A 57 4.59 -6.31 -0.40
C VAL A 57 3.60 -6.30 0.76
N LEU A 58 2.45 -5.68 0.54
CA LEU A 58 1.30 -5.79 1.44
C LEU A 58 0.31 -6.73 0.80
N ASP A 59 0.20 -7.95 1.30
CA ASP A 59 -0.78 -8.90 0.81
C ASP A 59 -1.91 -9.10 1.82
N GLY A 60 -2.97 -9.80 1.39
CA GLY A 60 -4.15 -9.98 2.21
C GLY A 60 -3.87 -10.73 3.51
N ASP A 61 -2.95 -11.69 3.49
CA ASP A 61 -2.65 -12.50 4.67
C ASP A 61 -1.93 -11.67 5.75
N ILE A 62 -0.95 -10.87 5.34
CA ILE A 62 -0.22 -9.98 6.26
C ILE A 62 -1.20 -8.99 6.89
N VAL A 63 -2.06 -8.39 6.08
CA VAL A 63 -3.00 -7.37 6.53
C VAL A 63 -4.05 -7.96 7.46
N ARG A 64 -4.60 -9.13 7.13
CA ARG A 64 -5.61 -9.79 7.96
C ARG A 64 -5.06 -10.28 9.29
N GLY A 65 -3.79 -10.59 9.35
CA GLY A 65 -3.14 -11.03 10.58
C GLY A 65 -2.94 -9.94 11.62
N GLY A 66 -3.09 -8.67 11.24
CA GLY A 66 -2.86 -7.55 12.14
C GLY A 66 -3.78 -6.36 11.85
N LEU A 67 -3.43 -5.55 10.86
CA LEU A 67 -4.09 -4.28 10.57
C LEU A 67 -5.61 -4.38 10.44
N CYS A 68 -6.11 -5.43 9.83
CA CYS A 68 -7.53 -5.65 9.56
C CYS A 68 -8.06 -6.91 10.25
N SER A 69 -7.45 -7.33 11.36
CA SER A 69 -7.84 -8.54 12.08
C SER A 69 -9.24 -8.46 12.67
N ASP A 70 -9.76 -7.25 12.88
CA ASP A 70 -11.11 -7.01 13.42
C ASP A 70 -12.19 -6.99 12.33
N LEU A 71 -11.81 -7.09 11.06
CA LEU A 71 -12.76 -6.99 9.95
C LEU A 71 -13.13 -8.37 9.40
N GLY A 72 -14.40 -8.49 8.98
CA GLY A 72 -14.92 -9.68 8.33
C GLY A 72 -14.98 -9.52 6.81
N PHE A 73 -16.00 -10.15 6.21
CA PHE A 73 -16.16 -10.19 4.75
C PHE A 73 -17.41 -9.47 4.26
N SER A 74 -18.10 -8.71 5.13
CA SER A 74 -19.23 -7.91 4.70
C SER A 74 -18.78 -6.83 3.71
N PRO A 75 -19.69 -6.28 2.89
CA PRO A 75 -19.34 -5.19 1.99
C PRO A 75 -18.72 -3.99 2.70
N ASP A 76 -19.26 -3.62 3.87
CA ASP A 76 -18.72 -2.51 4.64
C ASP A 76 -17.33 -2.82 5.17
N ASP A 77 -17.10 -4.04 5.64
CA ASP A 77 -15.78 -4.46 6.11
C ASP A 77 -14.76 -4.48 4.98
N ARG A 78 -15.17 -4.86 3.78
CA ARG A 78 -14.30 -4.83 2.61
C ARG A 78 -13.86 -3.42 2.26
N VAL A 79 -14.79 -2.47 2.31
CA VAL A 79 -14.48 -1.05 2.06
C VAL A 79 -13.50 -0.54 3.09
N GLU A 80 -13.72 -0.85 4.38
CA GLU A 80 -12.84 -0.43 5.45
C GLU A 80 -11.45 -1.06 5.33
N ASN A 81 -11.39 -2.33 4.94
CA ASN A 81 -10.13 -3.03 4.70
C ASN A 81 -9.30 -2.32 3.64
N ILE A 82 -9.92 -2.00 2.50
CA ILE A 82 -9.27 -1.31 1.40
C ILE A 82 -8.80 0.09 1.82
N ARG A 83 -9.63 0.79 2.58
CA ARG A 83 -9.29 2.11 3.10
C ARG A 83 -8.03 2.05 3.97
N ARG A 84 -7.98 1.11 4.90
CA ARG A 84 -6.84 0.96 5.81
C ARG A 84 -5.56 0.62 5.05
N ILE A 85 -5.65 -0.31 4.11
CA ILE A 85 -4.51 -0.71 3.29
C ILE A 85 -4.00 0.48 2.48
N GLY A 86 -4.92 1.25 1.89
CA GLY A 86 -4.56 2.43 1.11
C GLY A 86 -3.84 3.48 1.95
N GLU A 87 -4.27 3.70 3.19
CA GLU A 87 -3.63 4.63 4.10
C GLU A 87 -2.20 4.18 4.45
N VAL A 88 -2.03 2.90 4.77
CA VAL A 88 -0.71 2.36 5.10
C VAL A 88 0.22 2.44 3.89
N ALA A 89 -0.26 2.04 2.72
CA ALA A 89 0.52 2.08 1.50
C ALA A 89 0.97 3.52 1.17
N ARG A 90 0.08 4.49 1.36
CA ARG A 90 0.40 5.90 1.13
C ARG A 90 1.49 6.39 2.07
N ILE A 91 1.42 6.03 3.34
CA ILE A 91 2.44 6.39 4.33
C ILE A 91 3.79 5.79 3.95
N MET A 92 3.81 4.52 3.54
CA MET A 92 5.03 3.84 3.15
C MET A 92 5.64 4.45 1.88
N ALA A 93 4.81 4.80 0.90
CA ALA A 93 5.27 5.47 -0.31
C ALA A 93 5.82 6.87 0.00
N ASP A 94 5.21 7.58 0.94
CA ASP A 94 5.72 8.86 1.40
C ASP A 94 7.08 8.72 2.06
N ALA A 95 7.34 7.58 2.69
CA ALA A 95 8.65 7.26 3.24
C ALA A 95 9.68 6.88 2.17
N GLY A 96 9.29 6.87 0.90
CA GLY A 96 10.17 6.59 -0.22
C GLY A 96 10.23 5.13 -0.66
N LEU A 97 9.34 4.29 -0.15
CA LEU A 97 9.32 2.87 -0.49
C LEU A 97 8.49 2.60 -1.74
N LEU A 98 8.86 1.54 -2.45
CA LEU A 98 8.00 0.94 -3.45
C LEU A 98 7.09 -0.06 -2.75
N VAL A 99 5.80 0.18 -2.80
CA VAL A 99 4.81 -0.66 -2.10
C VAL A 99 3.99 -1.41 -3.14
N ILE A 100 4.00 -2.73 -3.05
CA ILE A 100 3.17 -3.58 -3.90
C ILE A 100 2.00 -4.04 -3.04
N VAL A 101 0.79 -3.69 -3.45
CA VAL A 101 -0.42 -4.09 -2.74
C VAL A 101 -1.13 -5.15 -3.57
N ALA A 102 -1.29 -6.34 -3.01
CA ALA A 102 -1.89 -7.48 -3.69
C ALA A 102 -3.04 -8.03 -2.85
N PHE A 103 -4.28 -7.77 -3.28
CA PHE A 103 -5.44 -8.34 -2.62
C PHE A 103 -6.66 -8.28 -3.52
N ILE A 104 -7.73 -8.94 -3.08
CA ILE A 104 -8.98 -9.00 -3.83
C ILE A 104 -9.69 -7.66 -3.74
N SER A 105 -9.95 -7.05 -4.88
CA SER A 105 -10.74 -5.82 -4.99
C SER A 105 -11.70 -5.95 -6.17
N PRO A 106 -12.84 -6.62 -5.99
CA PRO A 106 -13.77 -6.87 -7.08
C PRO A 106 -14.55 -5.63 -7.51
N PHE A 107 -14.60 -4.59 -6.67
CA PHE A 107 -15.42 -3.41 -6.95
C PHE A 107 -14.57 -2.30 -7.55
N ARG A 108 -14.94 -1.87 -8.75
CA ARG A 108 -14.26 -0.77 -9.45
C ARG A 108 -14.28 0.52 -8.64
N ALA A 109 -15.41 0.80 -7.97
CA ALA A 109 -15.55 2.01 -7.16
C ALA A 109 -14.50 2.09 -6.04
N ASP A 110 -14.16 0.95 -5.43
CA ASP A 110 -13.14 0.90 -4.39
C ASP A 110 -11.76 1.19 -4.95
N ARG A 111 -11.45 0.62 -6.12
CA ARG A 111 -10.17 0.87 -6.79
C ARG A 111 -10.03 2.33 -7.20
N ASP A 112 -11.11 2.93 -7.71
CA ASP A 112 -11.12 4.34 -8.11
C ASP A 112 -10.95 5.26 -6.89
N ARG A 113 -11.57 4.92 -5.77
CA ARG A 113 -11.45 5.67 -4.52
C ARG A 113 -10.00 5.68 -4.02
N ILE A 114 -9.34 4.54 -4.06
CA ILE A 114 -7.94 4.44 -3.68
C ILE A 114 -7.08 5.31 -4.58
N ARG A 115 -7.29 5.19 -5.88
CA ARG A 115 -6.52 5.93 -6.88
C ARG A 115 -6.68 7.44 -6.71
N ALA A 116 -7.89 7.89 -6.39
CA ALA A 116 -8.17 9.31 -6.17
C ALA A 116 -7.45 9.87 -4.95
N GLY A 117 -7.18 9.03 -3.94
CA GLY A 117 -6.47 9.45 -2.73
C GLY A 117 -4.96 9.37 -2.83
N MET A 118 -4.43 8.89 -3.96
CA MET A 118 -2.99 8.74 -4.12
C MET A 118 -2.35 9.97 -4.74
N PRO A 119 -1.13 10.32 -4.31
CA PRO A 119 -0.35 11.29 -5.07
C PRO A 119 -0.02 10.69 -6.44
N LEU A 120 -0.10 11.55 -7.46
CA LEU A 120 0.28 11.17 -8.82
C LEU A 120 1.79 10.87 -8.84
N GLY A 121 2.11 9.73 -9.38
CA GLY A 121 3.53 9.43 -9.49
C GLY A 121 3.81 8.07 -9.95
#